data_d378a156fe73a1c508839f9be88045e7
#
_entry.id   d378a156fe73a1c508839f9be88045e7
#
_cell.length_a   1.000
_cell.length_b   1.000
_cell.length_c   1.000
_cell.angle_alpha   90.00
_cell.angle_beta   90.00
_cell.angle_gamma   90.00
#
_symmetry.space_group_name_H-M   'P 1'
#
loop_
_entity.id
_entity.type
_entity.pdbx_description
1 polymer ?
#
loop_
_entity_poly.entity_id
_entity_poly.type
_entity_poly.pdbx_seq_one_letter_code
_entity_poly.pdbx_strand_id
1 'polypeptide(L)'
;ELTPLGAQQHQQIARRMYRRFPSVFRDSVWVDAKSTDVIRCILSMENELQELIRHNPRLRIRHDASAHDMYFMKQPDKKLSHQRDSSAVKNTIDEWGKRNIDTKPLMARLFKDKEYVTKKVDAGQLTFDLFSLASIVQNSEIRHSLSLYNLFTADELYRLWQRSNAWWYL
;
A
#
# COMPACT_ATOMS: atom_id res chain seq x y z
N GLU A 1 0.24 8.92 5.40
CA GLU A 1 -0.39 8.95 6.71
C GLU A 1 -0.94 7.57 7.04
N LEU A 2 -1.07 7.22 8.34
CA LEU A 2 -1.67 5.95 8.77
C LEU A 2 -3.15 6.17 9.06
N THR A 3 -4.03 5.31 8.52
CA THR A 3 -5.47 5.40 8.83
C THR A 3 -5.76 4.91 10.26
N PRO A 4 -6.86 5.35 10.91
CA PRO A 4 -7.29 4.83 12.20
C PRO A 4 -7.44 3.30 12.19
N LEU A 5 -7.95 2.73 11.09
CA LEU A 5 -8.00 1.27 10.91
C LEU A 5 -6.61 0.65 10.89
N GLY A 6 -5.65 1.27 10.19
CA GLY A 6 -4.25 0.82 10.17
C GLY A 6 -3.64 0.82 11.56
N ALA A 7 -3.86 1.88 12.35
CA ALA A 7 -3.42 1.95 13.74
C ALA A 7 -3.98 0.79 14.58
N GLN A 8 -5.29 0.52 14.47
CA GLN A 8 -5.93 -0.62 15.16
C GLN A 8 -5.34 -1.96 14.73
N GLN A 9 -5.05 -2.14 13.44
CA GLN A 9 -4.42 -3.37 12.93
C GLN A 9 -3.04 -3.59 13.54
N HIS A 10 -2.21 -2.56 13.63
CA HIS A 10 -0.90 -2.63 14.27
C HIS A 10 -1.00 -2.94 15.77
N GLN A 11 -1.91 -2.31 16.49
CA GLN A 11 -2.19 -2.65 17.88
C GLN A 11 -2.62 -4.11 18.04
N GLN A 12 -3.47 -4.63 17.15
CA GLN A 12 -3.89 -6.03 17.18
C GLN A 12 -2.75 -7.00 16.85
N ILE A 13 -1.83 -6.62 15.96
CA ILE A 13 -0.61 -7.41 15.68
C ILE A 13 0.24 -7.52 16.94
N ALA A 14 0.55 -6.40 17.58
CA ALA A 14 1.33 -6.36 18.81
C ALA A 14 0.68 -7.18 19.94
N ARG A 15 -0.65 -7.07 20.10
CA ARG A 15 -1.42 -7.87 21.07
C ARG A 15 -1.31 -9.37 20.83
N ARG A 16 -1.43 -9.80 19.56
CA ARG A 16 -1.28 -11.22 19.21
C ARG A 16 0.15 -11.70 19.44
N MET A 17 1.14 -10.88 19.10
CA MET A 17 2.55 -11.16 19.30
C MET A 17 2.87 -11.31 20.79
N TYR A 18 2.41 -10.39 21.64
CA TYR A 18 2.56 -10.45 23.09
C TYR A 18 1.96 -11.75 23.66
N ARG A 19 0.75 -12.13 23.24
CA ARG A 19 0.09 -13.34 23.69
C ARG A 19 0.77 -14.63 23.18
N ARG A 20 1.31 -14.60 21.98
CA ARG A 20 1.97 -15.76 21.36
C ARG A 20 3.34 -16.03 21.95
N PHE A 21 4.05 -14.96 22.35
CA PHE A 21 5.43 -15.03 22.82
C PHE A 21 5.61 -14.36 24.20
N PRO A 22 4.89 -14.80 25.25
CA PRO A 22 4.90 -14.11 26.54
C PRO A 22 6.28 -14.12 27.21
N SER A 23 7.11 -15.12 26.95
CA SER A 23 8.47 -15.19 27.48
C SER A 23 9.40 -14.13 26.88
N VAL A 24 9.14 -13.64 25.68
CA VAL A 24 9.93 -12.60 25.01
C VAL A 24 9.67 -11.23 25.62
N PHE A 25 8.43 -10.96 26.04
CA PHE A 25 7.99 -9.65 26.53
C PHE A 25 7.81 -9.57 28.05
N ARG A 26 8.43 -10.50 28.80
CA ARG A 26 8.31 -10.52 30.25
C ARG A 26 9.27 -9.54 30.92
N ASP A 27 8.97 -9.19 32.16
CA ASP A 27 9.80 -8.37 33.04
C ASP A 27 10.17 -7.01 32.42
N SER A 28 11.41 -6.58 32.57
CA SER A 28 11.92 -5.30 32.06
C SER A 28 12.86 -5.50 30.87
N VAL A 29 12.48 -6.39 29.95
CA VAL A 29 13.30 -6.61 28.74
C VAL A 29 13.37 -5.35 27.88
N TRP A 30 14.46 -5.25 27.12
CA TRP A 30 14.61 -4.19 26.14
C TRP A 30 13.90 -4.57 24.83
N VAL A 31 13.18 -3.60 24.29
CA VAL A 31 12.64 -3.63 22.94
C VAL A 31 13.30 -2.53 22.14
N ASP A 32 14.14 -2.90 21.19
CA ASP A 32 14.77 -1.96 20.26
C ASP A 32 13.97 -1.98 18.95
N ALA A 33 13.15 -0.96 18.74
CA ALA A 33 12.25 -0.84 17.61
C ALA A 33 12.77 0.19 16.61
N LYS A 34 12.73 -0.16 15.35
CA LYS A 34 13.19 0.71 14.27
C LYS A 34 12.18 0.78 13.15
N SER A 35 11.99 1.98 12.60
CA SER A 35 11.18 2.18 11.40
C SER A 35 11.94 2.96 10.34
N THR A 36 11.42 2.95 9.12
CA THR A 36 11.87 3.90 8.13
C THR A 36 11.43 5.32 8.50
N ASP A 37 12.08 6.33 7.92
CA ASP A 37 11.79 7.76 8.09
C ASP A 37 10.43 8.21 7.51
N VAL A 38 9.67 7.26 6.96
CA VAL A 38 8.33 7.53 6.41
C VAL A 38 7.31 7.60 7.54
N ILE A 39 6.57 8.70 7.63
CA ILE A 39 5.62 9.00 8.73
C ILE A 39 4.68 7.82 9.03
N ARG A 40 4.07 7.18 8.00
CA ARG A 40 3.19 6.03 8.24
C ARG A 40 3.89 4.85 8.90
N CYS A 41 5.19 4.64 8.61
CA CYS A 41 5.98 3.55 9.21
C CYS A 41 6.31 3.86 10.67
N ILE A 42 6.64 5.12 10.97
CA ILE A 42 6.83 5.60 12.35
C ILE A 42 5.55 5.38 13.16
N LEU A 43 4.40 5.82 12.63
CA LEU A 43 3.12 5.66 13.29
C LEU A 43 2.74 4.18 13.48
N SER A 44 3.09 3.31 12.53
CA SER A 44 2.89 1.86 12.66
C SER A 44 3.68 1.29 13.82
N MET A 45 4.98 1.60 13.88
CA MET A 45 5.86 1.20 14.98
C MET A 45 5.34 1.70 16.34
N GLU A 46 4.99 2.98 16.43
CA GLU A 46 4.50 3.59 17.67
C GLU A 46 3.20 2.94 18.16
N ASN A 47 2.26 2.61 17.27
CA ASN A 47 1.03 1.90 17.66
C ASN A 47 1.30 0.50 18.19
N GLU A 48 2.28 -0.23 17.64
CA GLU A 48 2.69 -1.53 18.17
C GLU A 48 3.34 -1.37 19.56
N LEU A 49 4.26 -0.42 19.72
CA LEU A 49 4.94 -0.17 20.99
C LEU A 49 3.97 0.25 22.09
N GLN A 50 3.02 1.13 21.81
CA GLN A 50 2.00 1.54 22.76
C GLN A 50 1.17 0.36 23.26
N GLU A 51 0.82 -0.57 22.38
CA GLU A 51 0.06 -1.76 22.79
C GLU A 51 0.92 -2.73 23.60
N LEU A 52 2.21 -2.89 23.28
CA LEU A 52 3.14 -3.69 24.08
C LEU A 52 3.29 -3.11 25.50
N ILE A 53 3.48 -1.79 25.62
CA ILE A 53 3.57 -1.09 26.92
C ILE A 53 2.28 -1.24 27.73
N ARG A 54 1.12 -1.18 27.07
CA ARG A 54 -0.18 -1.39 27.72
C ARG A 54 -0.27 -2.77 28.39
N HIS A 55 0.32 -3.80 27.77
CA HIS A 55 0.36 -5.14 28.32
C HIS A 55 1.47 -5.35 29.35
N ASN A 56 2.62 -4.70 29.18
CA ASN A 56 3.70 -4.74 30.15
C ASN A 56 4.38 -3.37 30.30
N PRO A 57 3.96 -2.54 31.26
CA PRO A 57 4.54 -1.21 31.51
C PRO A 57 6.01 -1.23 31.96
N ARG A 58 6.57 -2.39 32.27
CA ARG A 58 7.98 -2.54 32.67
C ARG A 58 8.94 -2.68 31.51
N LEU A 59 8.44 -2.83 30.29
CA LEU A 59 9.28 -2.89 29.08
C LEU A 59 10.13 -1.62 28.95
N ARG A 60 11.37 -1.81 28.59
CA ARG A 60 12.30 -0.72 28.29
C ARG A 60 12.33 -0.51 26.78
N ILE A 61 11.71 0.58 26.33
CA ILE A 61 11.58 0.86 24.90
C ILE A 61 12.72 1.79 24.46
N ARG A 62 13.39 1.39 23.39
CA ARG A 62 14.21 2.25 22.56
C ARG A 62 13.66 2.22 21.16
N HIS A 63 13.38 3.37 20.59
CA HIS A 63 12.86 3.47 19.23
C HIS A 63 13.64 4.50 18.44
N ASP A 64 13.78 4.27 17.14
CA ASP A 64 14.49 5.14 16.23
C ASP A 64 13.90 5.06 14.82
N ALA A 65 13.89 6.21 14.13
CA ALA A 65 13.50 6.34 12.73
C ALA A 65 14.51 7.23 11.98
N SER A 66 15.77 7.18 12.39
CA SER A 66 16.83 7.99 11.79
C SER A 66 17.28 7.47 10.43
N ALA A 67 17.83 8.37 9.63
CA ALA A 67 18.46 8.03 8.35
C ALA A 67 19.62 7.04 8.52
N HIS A 68 20.24 6.98 9.70
CA HIS A 68 21.29 6.04 10.02
C HIS A 68 20.88 4.58 9.82
N ASP A 69 19.64 4.23 10.15
CA ASP A 69 19.15 2.86 10.04
C ASP A 69 18.57 2.52 8.65
N MET A 70 18.51 3.51 7.73
CA MET A 70 17.95 3.30 6.39
C MET A 70 18.78 2.32 5.55
N TYR A 71 20.07 2.16 5.84
CA TYR A 71 20.98 1.31 5.06
C TYR A 71 20.55 -0.16 5.06
N PHE A 72 19.91 -0.67 6.11
CA PHE A 72 19.42 -2.05 6.16
C PHE A 72 17.90 -2.16 5.94
N MET A 73 17.13 -1.12 6.21
CA MET A 73 15.68 -1.13 6.01
C MET A 73 15.24 -0.78 4.58
N LYS A 74 16.05 0.04 3.89
CA LYS A 74 15.85 0.39 2.48
C LYS A 74 17.10 -0.02 1.70
N GLN A 75 17.18 -1.29 1.37
CA GLN A 75 18.26 -1.80 0.50
C GLN A 75 17.67 -2.19 -0.86
N PRO A 76 17.34 -1.24 -1.74
CA PRO A 76 17.00 -1.58 -3.11
C PRO A 76 18.26 -2.16 -3.75
N ASP A 77 18.15 -3.35 -4.32
CA ASP A 77 19.17 -3.80 -5.25
C ASP A 77 19.24 -2.79 -6.40
N LYS A 78 20.32 -2.01 -6.43
CA LYS A 78 20.49 -0.92 -7.40
C LYS A 78 20.43 -1.41 -8.84
N LYS A 79 20.95 -2.62 -9.12
CA LYS A 79 20.94 -3.21 -10.45
C LYS A 79 19.52 -3.59 -10.86
N LEU A 80 18.79 -4.28 -10.01
CA LEU A 80 17.39 -4.65 -10.26
C LEU A 80 16.47 -3.44 -10.33
N SER A 81 16.66 -2.46 -9.44
CA SER A 81 15.90 -1.21 -9.48
C SER A 81 16.13 -0.44 -10.78
N HIS A 82 17.39 -0.32 -11.23
CA HIS A 82 17.72 0.34 -12.49
C HIS A 82 17.12 -0.39 -13.69
N GLN A 83 17.13 -1.71 -13.69
CA GLN A 83 16.55 -2.52 -14.75
C GLN A 83 15.03 -2.36 -14.80
N ARG A 84 14.36 -2.51 -13.66
CA ARG A 84 12.90 -2.35 -13.53
C ARG A 84 12.42 -0.94 -13.90
N ASP A 85 13.16 0.09 -13.49
CA ASP A 85 12.81 1.48 -13.74
C ASP A 85 13.25 1.97 -15.13
N SER A 86 13.79 1.09 -15.94
CA SER A 86 14.20 1.41 -17.31
C SER A 86 13.01 1.81 -18.18
N SER A 87 13.25 2.67 -19.17
CA SER A 87 12.24 3.05 -20.14
C SER A 87 11.72 1.86 -20.94
N ALA A 88 12.56 0.85 -21.19
CA ALA A 88 12.17 -0.37 -21.92
C ALA A 88 11.07 -1.14 -21.17
N VAL A 89 11.25 -1.38 -19.86
CA VAL A 89 10.24 -2.07 -19.03
C VAL A 89 8.95 -1.25 -18.95
N LYS A 90 9.06 0.04 -18.67
CA LYS A 90 7.89 0.95 -18.59
C LYS A 90 7.11 0.96 -19.90
N ASN A 91 7.80 1.12 -21.04
CA ASN A 91 7.17 1.10 -22.36
C ASN A 91 6.49 -0.25 -22.65
N THR A 92 7.11 -1.35 -22.29
CA THR A 92 6.52 -2.69 -22.46
C THR A 92 5.21 -2.84 -21.68
N ILE A 93 5.17 -2.40 -20.44
CA ILE A 93 3.96 -2.43 -19.60
C ILE A 93 2.88 -1.51 -20.15
N ASP A 94 3.25 -0.31 -20.59
CA ASP A 94 2.30 0.66 -21.14
C ASP A 94 1.72 0.20 -22.47
N GLU A 95 2.54 -0.38 -23.34
CA GLU A 95 2.07 -0.94 -24.58
C GLU A 95 1.16 -2.16 -24.39
N TRP A 96 1.50 -3.02 -23.43
CA TRP A 96 0.62 -4.11 -23.04
C TRP A 96 -0.71 -3.58 -22.55
N GLY A 97 -0.70 -2.54 -21.69
CA GLY A 97 -1.90 -1.89 -21.20
C GLY A 97 -2.77 -1.33 -22.32
N LYS A 98 -2.18 -0.60 -23.27
CA LYS A 98 -2.90 -0.06 -24.44
C LYS A 98 -3.57 -1.13 -25.30
N ARG A 99 -2.96 -2.32 -25.41
CA ARG A 99 -3.50 -3.43 -26.22
C ARG A 99 -4.57 -4.25 -25.50
N ASN A 100 -4.49 -4.36 -24.19
CA ASN A 100 -5.28 -5.32 -23.40
C ASN A 100 -6.33 -4.70 -22.49
N ILE A 101 -6.27 -3.37 -22.26
CA ILE A 101 -7.21 -2.66 -21.40
C ILE A 101 -8.05 -1.72 -22.28
N ASP A 102 -9.31 -2.06 -22.50
CA ASP A 102 -10.26 -1.16 -23.14
C ASP A 102 -10.87 -0.22 -22.08
N THR A 103 -10.56 1.06 -22.18
CA THR A 103 -11.06 2.09 -21.26
C THR A 103 -12.44 2.65 -21.66
N LYS A 104 -12.89 2.42 -22.88
CA LYS A 104 -14.14 3.01 -23.41
C LYS A 104 -15.39 2.62 -22.61
N PRO A 105 -15.58 1.34 -22.21
CA PRO A 105 -16.76 0.97 -21.43
C PRO A 105 -16.82 1.67 -20.07
N LEU A 106 -15.67 1.78 -19.37
CA LEU A 106 -15.59 2.50 -18.10
C LEU A 106 -15.90 4.00 -18.31
N MET A 107 -15.29 4.63 -19.30
CA MET A 107 -15.54 6.04 -19.60
C MET A 107 -17.04 6.28 -19.94
N ALA A 108 -17.69 5.37 -20.66
CA ALA A 108 -19.11 5.48 -20.96
C ALA A 108 -20.00 5.32 -19.74
N ARG A 109 -19.57 4.59 -18.71
CA ARG A 109 -20.29 4.51 -17.41
C ARG A 109 -20.11 5.78 -16.57
N LEU A 110 -18.95 6.43 -16.66
CA LEU A 110 -18.63 7.60 -15.84
C LEU A 110 -19.10 8.93 -16.45
N PHE A 111 -19.09 9.06 -17.76
CA PHE A 111 -19.32 10.31 -18.47
C PHE A 111 -20.43 10.19 -19.50
N LYS A 112 -21.33 11.17 -19.53
CA LYS A 112 -22.36 11.30 -20.57
C LYS A 112 -21.80 11.92 -21.85
N ASP A 113 -20.86 12.85 -21.71
CA ASP A 113 -20.26 13.59 -22.81
C ASP A 113 -19.00 12.89 -23.33
N LYS A 114 -19.14 12.22 -24.47
CA LYS A 114 -18.03 11.49 -25.13
C LYS A 114 -16.99 12.44 -25.74
N GLU A 115 -17.42 13.61 -26.18
CA GLU A 115 -16.53 14.61 -26.77
C GLU A 115 -15.62 15.20 -25.73
N TYR A 116 -16.17 15.51 -24.54
CA TYR A 116 -15.38 15.94 -23.39
C TYR A 116 -14.32 14.91 -23.01
N VAL A 117 -14.70 13.63 -22.91
CA VAL A 117 -13.75 12.54 -22.61
C VAL A 117 -12.61 12.51 -23.61
N THR A 118 -12.91 12.53 -24.91
CA THR A 118 -11.88 12.48 -25.95
C THR A 118 -10.90 13.66 -25.90
N LYS A 119 -11.40 14.85 -25.55
CA LYS A 119 -10.59 16.08 -25.57
C LYS A 119 -9.88 16.41 -24.26
N LYS A 120 -10.42 15.98 -23.13
CA LYS A 120 -10.04 16.51 -21.81
C LYS A 120 -9.66 15.43 -20.79
N VAL A 121 -9.89 14.14 -21.06
CA VAL A 121 -9.66 13.07 -20.11
C VAL A 121 -8.60 12.11 -20.63
N ASP A 122 -7.54 11.92 -19.87
CA ASP A 122 -6.68 10.75 -20.08
C ASP A 122 -7.38 9.52 -19.51
N ALA A 123 -8.07 8.81 -20.38
CA ALA A 123 -8.88 7.65 -20.02
C ALA A 123 -8.04 6.50 -19.44
N GLY A 124 -6.80 6.35 -19.91
CA GLY A 124 -5.87 5.34 -19.40
C GLY A 124 -5.45 5.62 -17.97
N GLN A 125 -4.99 6.84 -17.71
CA GLN A 125 -4.57 7.28 -16.38
C GLN A 125 -5.74 7.25 -15.40
N LEU A 126 -6.90 7.81 -15.77
CA LEU A 126 -8.09 7.81 -14.91
C LEU A 126 -8.55 6.39 -14.55
N THR A 127 -8.53 5.47 -15.52
CA THR A 127 -8.88 4.07 -15.27
C THR A 127 -7.96 3.43 -14.24
N PHE A 128 -6.66 3.66 -14.36
CA PHE A 128 -5.67 3.11 -13.43
C PHE A 128 -5.75 3.77 -12.05
N ASP A 129 -5.99 5.07 -11.98
CA ASP A 129 -6.16 5.79 -10.71
C ASP A 129 -7.39 5.32 -9.95
N LEU A 130 -8.53 5.12 -10.64
CA LEU A 130 -9.73 4.55 -10.04
C LEU A 130 -9.53 3.12 -9.55
N PHE A 131 -8.81 2.29 -10.29
CA PHE A 131 -8.44 0.96 -9.84
C PHE A 131 -7.55 1.00 -8.58
N SER A 132 -6.57 1.90 -8.56
CA SER A 132 -5.69 2.11 -7.41
C SER A 132 -6.47 2.58 -6.17
N LEU A 133 -7.39 3.53 -6.35
CA LEU A 133 -8.28 4.00 -5.29
C LEU A 133 -9.19 2.87 -4.79
N ALA A 134 -9.78 2.07 -5.70
CA ALA A 134 -10.61 0.93 -5.32
C ALA A 134 -9.88 -0.05 -4.41
N SER A 135 -8.60 -0.29 -4.68
CA SER A 135 -7.76 -1.18 -3.87
C SER A 135 -7.47 -0.63 -2.47
N ILE A 136 -7.50 0.69 -2.29
CA ILE A 136 -7.19 1.38 -1.02
C ILE A 136 -8.43 1.54 -0.13
N VAL A 137 -9.62 1.69 -0.71
CA VAL A 137 -10.88 1.92 0.04
C VAL A 137 -11.10 0.89 1.15
N GLN A 138 -10.76 -0.39 0.90
CA GLN A 138 -10.86 -1.44 1.91
C GLN A 138 -10.02 -1.20 3.17
N ASN A 139 -9.00 -0.34 3.10
CA ASN A 139 -8.12 0.03 4.20
C ASN A 139 -8.57 1.30 4.93
N SER A 140 -9.76 1.80 4.60
CA SER A 140 -10.35 3.00 5.18
C SER A 140 -11.60 2.69 6.00
N GLU A 141 -12.04 3.66 6.78
CA GLU A 141 -13.26 3.53 7.59
C GLU A 141 -14.52 3.49 6.74
N ILE A 142 -14.49 4.07 5.54
CA ILE A 142 -15.64 4.11 4.62
C ILE A 142 -15.84 2.80 3.83
N ARG A 143 -14.99 1.76 4.04
CA ARG A 143 -15.07 0.48 3.32
C ARG A 143 -16.43 -0.22 3.39
N HIS A 144 -17.22 0.06 4.42
CA HIS A 144 -18.54 -0.55 4.60
C HIS A 144 -19.65 0.21 3.86
N SER A 145 -19.41 1.47 3.47
CA SER A 145 -20.38 2.35 2.78
C SER A 145 -20.01 2.63 1.32
N LEU A 146 -18.75 2.42 0.94
CA LEU A 146 -18.26 2.69 -0.40
C LEU A 146 -17.49 1.48 -0.95
N SER A 147 -17.85 1.08 -2.17
CA SER A 147 -17.05 0.15 -2.98
C SER A 147 -16.86 0.74 -4.37
N LEU A 148 -15.62 1.01 -4.75
CA LEU A 148 -15.29 1.48 -6.09
C LEU A 148 -15.08 0.31 -7.07
N TYR A 149 -14.98 -0.92 -6.59
CA TYR A 149 -14.90 -2.10 -7.46
C TYR A 149 -16.15 -2.27 -8.33
N ASN A 150 -17.30 -1.79 -7.87
CA ASN A 150 -18.55 -1.82 -8.62
C ASN A 150 -18.54 -0.97 -9.93
N LEU A 151 -17.53 -0.10 -10.09
CA LEU A 151 -17.30 0.65 -11.32
C LEU A 151 -16.76 -0.22 -12.45
N PHE A 152 -16.22 -1.37 -12.14
CA PHE A 152 -15.51 -2.25 -13.06
C PHE A 152 -16.26 -3.57 -13.24
N THR A 153 -16.10 -4.15 -14.42
CA THR A 153 -16.40 -5.56 -14.65
C THR A 153 -15.28 -6.46 -14.12
N ALA A 154 -15.56 -7.74 -13.95
CA ALA A 154 -14.55 -8.71 -13.51
C ALA A 154 -13.35 -8.80 -14.47
N ASP A 155 -13.60 -8.73 -15.80
CA ASP A 155 -12.53 -8.76 -16.80
C ASP A 155 -11.67 -7.48 -16.74
N GLU A 156 -12.30 -6.30 -16.60
CA GLU A 156 -11.57 -5.04 -16.42
C GLU A 156 -10.66 -5.07 -15.19
N LEU A 157 -11.17 -5.55 -14.04
CA LEU A 157 -10.37 -5.72 -12.83
C LEU A 157 -9.22 -6.70 -13.05
N TYR A 158 -9.46 -7.80 -13.73
CA TYR A 158 -8.42 -8.79 -14.01
C TYR A 158 -7.32 -8.22 -14.91
N ARG A 159 -7.66 -7.47 -15.96
CA ARG A 159 -6.68 -6.80 -16.83
C ARG A 159 -5.86 -5.75 -16.11
N LEU A 160 -6.51 -4.93 -15.28
CA LEU A 160 -5.84 -3.91 -14.47
C LEU A 160 -4.91 -4.55 -13.43
N TRP A 161 -5.35 -5.63 -12.80
CA TRP A 161 -4.51 -6.42 -11.89
C TRP A 161 -3.31 -7.04 -12.61
N GLN A 162 -3.48 -7.60 -13.82
CA GLN A 162 -2.37 -8.12 -14.61
C GLN A 162 -1.33 -7.04 -14.91
N ARG A 163 -1.76 -5.83 -15.32
CA ARG A 163 -0.85 -4.70 -15.56
C ARG A 163 -0.10 -4.30 -14.29
N SER A 164 -0.79 -4.21 -13.18
CA SER A 164 -0.17 -3.89 -11.88
C SER A 164 0.83 -4.96 -11.46
N ASN A 165 0.51 -6.24 -11.67
CA ASN A 165 1.39 -7.35 -11.33
C ASN A 165 2.63 -7.42 -12.23
N ALA A 166 2.50 -7.11 -13.51
CA ALA A 166 3.63 -7.10 -14.43
C ALA A 166 4.80 -6.24 -13.93
N TRP A 167 4.50 -5.14 -13.27
CA TRP A 167 5.49 -4.28 -12.63
C TRP A 167 6.37 -4.98 -11.58
N TRP A 168 5.85 -6.00 -10.91
CA TRP A 168 6.58 -6.74 -9.89
C TRP A 168 7.40 -7.93 -10.44
N TYR A 169 7.11 -8.35 -11.68
CA TYR A 169 7.72 -9.54 -12.29
C TYR A 169 8.64 -9.23 -13.47
N LEU A 170 8.66 -8.00 -13.97
CA LEU A 170 9.57 -7.53 -15.02
C LEU A 170 10.72 -6.71 -14.43
#